data_ff731bec3d0702e8076b826123466fb2
#
_entry.id   ff731bec3d0702e8076b826123466fb2
#
_cell.length_a   1.000
_cell.length_b   1.000
_cell.length_c   1.000
_cell.angle_alpha   90.00
_cell.angle_beta   90.00
_cell.angle_gamma   90.00
#
_symmetry.space_group_name_H-M   'P 1'
#
loop_
_entity.id
_entity.type
_entity.pdbx_description
1 polymer ?
#
loop_
_entity_poly.entity_id
_entity_poly.type
_entity_poly.pdbx_seq_one_letter_code
_entity_poly.pdbx_strand_id
1 'polypeptide(L)'
;MKKLFLVGALALFGAMNAQTAKSSNGATAKGKWVIEANTGSWTTAGNTSFGLTSVDGSTAWNIGAEGGYFVADKLAVKVGLGYGDSDFSKGTFTYKLGAQYYFNGNIPVGVDFTGASTDGESVNYVGLEGGYAWFVAPNIAVTPKVRYNITTDDNKAPSSFQGLIGFSLFF
;
A
#
# COMPACT_ATOMS: atom_id res chain seq x y z
N MET A 1 -19.47 -16.85 -2.95
CA MET A 1 -18.54 -15.77 -3.35
C MET A 1 -17.23 -15.76 -2.54
N LYS A 2 -17.22 -16.00 -1.22
CA LYS A 2 -15.98 -16.02 -0.38
C LYS A 2 -14.93 -17.06 -0.83
N LYS A 3 -15.33 -18.20 -1.40
CA LYS A 3 -14.42 -19.26 -1.87
C LYS A 3 -13.70 -18.92 -3.19
N LEU A 4 -14.28 -18.05 -4.02
CA LEU A 4 -13.70 -17.64 -5.29
C LEU A 4 -12.51 -16.69 -5.11
N PHE A 5 -12.58 -15.81 -4.08
CA PHE A 5 -11.49 -14.92 -3.72
C PHE A 5 -10.26 -15.66 -3.19
N LEU A 6 -10.49 -16.72 -2.40
CA LEU A 6 -9.38 -17.54 -1.87
C LEU A 6 -8.66 -18.32 -2.97
N VAL A 7 -9.40 -18.84 -3.95
CA VAL A 7 -8.84 -19.55 -5.13
C VAL A 7 -8.09 -18.58 -6.03
N GLY A 8 -8.59 -17.36 -6.23
CA GLY A 8 -7.89 -16.31 -7.00
C GLY A 8 -6.57 -15.88 -6.33
N ALA A 9 -6.56 -15.69 -5.02
CA ALA A 9 -5.35 -15.35 -4.28
C ALA A 9 -4.32 -16.49 -4.33
N LEU A 10 -4.74 -17.74 -4.14
CA LEU A 10 -3.87 -18.92 -4.24
C LEU A 10 -3.33 -19.13 -5.66
N ALA A 11 -4.11 -18.86 -6.70
CA ALA A 11 -3.67 -18.96 -8.09
C ALA A 11 -2.63 -17.88 -8.45
N LEU A 12 -2.75 -16.66 -7.90
CA LEU A 12 -1.75 -15.61 -8.04
C LEU A 12 -0.43 -16.00 -7.35
N PHE A 13 -0.47 -16.56 -6.14
CA PHE A 13 0.72 -17.07 -5.46
C PHE A 13 1.35 -18.26 -6.17
N GLY A 14 0.56 -19.15 -6.78
CA GLY A 14 1.05 -20.28 -7.58
C GLY A 14 1.74 -19.86 -8.87
N ALA A 15 1.19 -18.88 -9.59
CA ALA A 15 1.79 -18.33 -10.81
C ALA A 15 3.11 -17.58 -10.56
N MET A 16 3.25 -16.98 -9.37
CA MET A 16 4.48 -16.25 -8.99
C MET A 16 5.69 -17.18 -8.75
N ASN A 17 5.47 -18.45 -8.40
CA ASN A 17 6.53 -19.45 -8.26
C ASN A 17 7.03 -20.03 -9.58
N ALA A 18 6.28 -19.85 -10.68
CA ALA A 18 6.63 -20.42 -12.00
C ALA A 18 7.60 -19.55 -12.81
N GLN A 19 7.82 -18.30 -12.40
CA GLN A 19 8.77 -17.42 -13.06
C GLN A 19 9.99 -17.22 -12.15
N THR A 20 11.18 -17.41 -12.72
CA THR A 20 12.44 -17.14 -12.00
C THR A 20 12.41 -15.68 -11.57
N ALA A 21 12.13 -15.43 -10.29
CA ALA A 21 12.08 -14.08 -9.74
C ALA A 21 13.43 -13.41 -10.01
N LYS A 22 13.44 -12.35 -10.82
CA LYS A 22 14.60 -11.48 -10.87
C LYS A 22 14.85 -11.00 -9.45
N SER A 23 16.00 -11.33 -8.91
CA SER A 23 16.47 -10.81 -7.63
C SER A 23 16.40 -9.29 -7.64
N SER A 24 16.14 -8.69 -6.50
CA SER A 24 16.14 -7.23 -6.30
C SER A 24 17.45 -6.54 -6.72
N ASN A 25 18.48 -7.27 -7.12
CA ASN A 25 19.79 -6.78 -7.61
C ASN A 25 20.32 -5.57 -6.82
N GLY A 26 20.18 -5.59 -5.48
CA GLY A 26 20.58 -4.48 -4.62
C GLY A 26 19.56 -3.33 -4.54
N ALA A 27 18.38 -3.45 -5.14
CA ALA A 27 17.33 -2.41 -5.08
C ALA A 27 16.89 -2.09 -3.64
N THR A 28 16.99 -3.06 -2.73
CA THR A 28 16.68 -2.91 -1.30
C THR A 28 17.91 -2.72 -0.42
N ALA A 29 19.07 -2.35 -0.98
CA ALA A 29 20.29 -2.10 -0.23
C ALA A 29 20.20 -0.80 0.57
N LYS A 30 20.94 -0.73 1.68
CA LYS A 30 21.10 0.49 2.47
C LYS A 30 21.49 1.69 1.59
N GLY A 31 20.88 2.85 1.83
CA GLY A 31 21.13 4.08 1.08
C GLY A 31 20.27 4.26 -0.17
N LYS A 32 19.50 3.24 -0.54
CA LYS A 32 18.55 3.30 -1.66
C LYS A 32 17.24 3.97 -1.25
N TRP A 33 16.53 4.46 -2.24
CA TRP A 33 15.19 5.03 -2.10
C TRP A 33 14.15 4.14 -2.79
N VAL A 34 12.93 4.22 -2.35
CA VAL A 34 11.77 3.64 -3.01
C VAL A 34 10.64 4.66 -3.06
N ILE A 35 9.95 4.76 -4.19
CA ILE A 35 8.67 5.43 -4.32
C ILE A 35 7.64 4.35 -4.66
N GLU A 36 6.51 4.37 -3.96
CA GLU A 36 5.45 3.40 -4.16
C GLU A 36 4.09 4.09 -4.23
N ALA A 37 3.25 3.63 -5.14
CA ALA A 37 1.83 3.93 -5.19
C ALA A 37 1.04 2.63 -5.19
N ASN A 38 -0.12 2.62 -4.53
CA ASN A 38 -0.96 1.44 -4.39
C ASN A 38 -2.28 1.62 -5.14
N THR A 39 -2.88 0.52 -5.58
CA THR A 39 -4.30 0.52 -5.93
C THR A 39 -5.11 0.44 -4.64
N GLY A 40 -6.33 0.95 -4.65
CA GLY A 40 -7.24 0.81 -3.52
C GLY A 40 -8.17 1.99 -3.36
N SER A 41 -9.01 1.94 -2.33
CA SER A 41 -9.95 3.00 -2.02
C SER A 41 -9.31 4.02 -1.08
N TRP A 42 -9.38 5.28 -1.45
CA TRP A 42 -8.94 6.40 -0.62
C TRP A 42 -9.79 6.59 0.65
N THR A 43 -11.02 6.06 0.64
CA THR A 43 -11.91 6.08 1.81
C THR A 43 -11.45 5.15 2.94
N THR A 44 -10.45 4.30 2.66
CA THR A 44 -9.90 3.37 3.64
C THR A 44 -8.54 3.88 4.07
N ALA A 45 -8.40 4.27 5.33
CA ALA A 45 -7.18 4.84 5.89
C ALA A 45 -5.95 3.96 5.64
N GLY A 46 -4.81 4.60 5.49
CA GLY A 46 -3.53 3.93 5.22
C GLY A 46 -3.25 3.67 3.77
N ASN A 47 -4.06 4.19 2.89
CA ASN A 47 -3.93 3.93 1.48
C ASN A 47 -3.38 5.15 0.73
N THR A 48 -2.12 5.08 0.35
CA THR A 48 -1.50 5.99 -0.61
C THR A 48 -1.78 5.46 -2.01
N SER A 49 -2.98 5.72 -2.50
CA SER A 49 -3.49 5.16 -3.75
C SER A 49 -3.69 6.25 -4.80
N PHE A 50 -3.97 5.83 -6.01
CA PHE A 50 -4.49 6.71 -7.06
C PHE A 50 -5.74 6.09 -7.65
N GLY A 51 -6.69 6.92 -7.98
CA GLY A 51 -7.94 6.49 -8.58
C GLY A 51 -8.76 7.64 -9.13
N LEU A 52 -9.58 7.34 -10.12
CA LEU A 52 -10.57 8.22 -10.66
C LEU A 52 -11.80 7.37 -11.01
N THR A 53 -12.94 7.74 -10.48
CA THR A 53 -14.22 7.09 -10.77
C THR A 53 -15.27 8.16 -11.06
N SER A 54 -16.02 7.97 -12.13
CA SER A 54 -17.17 8.82 -12.46
C SER A 54 -18.37 7.93 -12.76
N VAL A 55 -19.47 8.17 -12.06
CA VAL A 55 -20.73 7.44 -12.20
C VAL A 55 -21.89 8.44 -12.18
N ASP A 56 -22.72 8.43 -13.21
CA ASP A 56 -23.91 9.28 -13.33
C ASP A 56 -23.63 10.77 -13.12
N GLY A 57 -22.48 11.26 -13.60
CA GLY A 57 -22.06 12.66 -13.48
C GLY A 57 -21.37 13.01 -12.17
N SER A 58 -21.34 12.10 -11.20
CA SER A 58 -20.60 12.29 -9.95
C SER A 58 -19.19 11.73 -10.06
N THR A 59 -18.20 12.49 -9.60
CA THR A 59 -16.79 12.13 -9.71
C THR A 59 -16.16 11.99 -8.33
N ALA A 60 -15.35 10.96 -8.18
CA ALA A 60 -14.46 10.76 -7.05
C ALA A 60 -13.04 10.53 -7.56
N TRP A 61 -12.06 11.20 -6.97
CA TRP A 61 -10.66 11.02 -7.32
C TRP A 61 -9.75 11.03 -6.10
N ASN A 62 -8.63 10.38 -6.23
CA ASN A 62 -7.59 10.40 -5.22
C ASN A 62 -6.21 10.27 -5.86
N ILE A 63 -5.23 10.87 -5.21
CA ILE A 63 -3.83 10.75 -5.57
C ILE A 63 -3.02 10.65 -4.28
N GLY A 64 -2.07 9.70 -4.24
CA GLY A 64 -1.16 9.53 -3.12
C GLY A 64 0.05 8.69 -3.52
N ALA A 65 1.12 8.85 -2.74
CA ALA A 65 2.33 8.07 -2.91
C ALA A 65 3.05 7.90 -1.57
N GLU A 66 3.90 6.88 -1.51
CA GLU A 66 4.81 6.64 -0.40
C GLU A 66 6.24 6.81 -0.87
N GLY A 67 7.05 7.54 -0.09
CA GLY A 67 8.50 7.57 -0.22
C GLY A 67 9.15 6.75 0.89
N GLY A 68 10.21 6.01 0.59
CA GLY A 68 10.95 5.24 1.58
C GLY A 68 12.45 5.34 1.37
N TYR A 69 13.19 5.30 2.48
CA TYR A 69 14.65 5.26 2.49
C TYR A 69 15.14 4.02 3.23
N PHE A 70 16.03 3.27 2.61
CA PHE A 70 16.62 2.08 3.20
C PHE A 70 17.71 2.47 4.21
N VAL A 71 17.35 2.48 5.49
CA VAL A 71 18.25 2.79 6.62
C VAL A 71 19.24 1.66 6.91
N ALA A 72 18.89 0.45 6.52
CA ALA A 72 19.74 -0.75 6.51
C ALA A 72 19.37 -1.60 5.29
N ASP A 73 20.19 -2.61 4.99
CA ASP A 73 19.87 -3.57 3.93
C ASP A 73 18.50 -4.20 4.19
N LYS A 74 17.61 -4.11 3.21
CA LYS A 74 16.25 -4.64 3.25
C LYS A 74 15.29 -3.96 4.24
N LEU A 75 15.71 -2.93 4.99
CA LEU A 75 14.87 -2.19 5.94
C LEU A 75 14.67 -0.75 5.49
N ALA A 76 13.45 -0.41 5.10
CA ALA A 76 13.06 0.94 4.72
C ALA A 76 12.20 1.60 5.80
N VAL A 77 12.46 2.88 6.07
CA VAL A 77 11.50 3.78 6.73
C VAL A 77 10.71 4.46 5.63
N LYS A 78 9.38 4.50 5.76
CA LYS A 78 8.46 4.99 4.74
C LYS A 78 7.57 6.10 5.28
N VAL A 79 7.32 7.09 4.44
CA VAL A 79 6.35 8.16 4.67
C VAL A 79 5.42 8.20 3.48
N GLY A 80 4.13 8.27 3.72
CA GLY A 80 3.10 8.35 2.70
C GLY A 80 2.20 9.56 2.92
N LEU A 81 1.78 10.17 1.83
CA LEU A 81 0.81 11.26 1.80
C LEU A 81 -0.18 11.03 0.66
N GLY A 82 -1.41 11.42 0.86
CA GLY A 82 -2.43 11.36 -0.16
C GLY A 82 -3.54 12.38 0.07
N TYR A 83 -4.26 12.67 -0.99
CA TYR A 83 -5.45 13.51 -0.96
C TYR A 83 -6.49 12.96 -1.93
N GLY A 84 -7.72 13.01 -1.55
CA GLY A 84 -8.84 12.62 -2.40
C GLY A 84 -10.06 13.47 -2.12
N ASP A 85 -10.94 13.57 -3.12
CA ASP A 85 -12.18 14.33 -3.03
C ASP A 85 -13.27 13.66 -3.86
N SER A 86 -14.53 13.96 -3.54
CA SER A 86 -15.67 13.48 -4.31
C SER A 86 -16.86 14.41 -4.18
N ASP A 87 -17.77 14.33 -5.15
CA ASP A 87 -19.03 15.10 -5.10
C ASP A 87 -19.93 14.71 -3.90
N PHE A 88 -19.64 13.59 -3.24
CA PHE A 88 -20.41 13.07 -2.11
C PHE A 88 -19.75 13.28 -0.74
N SER A 89 -18.47 13.62 -0.71
CA SER A 89 -17.75 13.84 0.54
C SER A 89 -16.68 14.89 0.37
N LYS A 90 -16.42 15.62 1.43
CA LYS A 90 -15.37 16.64 1.45
C LYS A 90 -13.97 16.01 1.35
N GLY A 91 -13.02 16.84 0.88
CA GLY A 91 -11.64 16.43 0.69
C GLY A 91 -11.03 15.74 1.90
N THR A 92 -10.38 14.62 1.67
CA THR A 92 -9.75 13.78 2.69
C THR A 92 -8.25 13.77 2.48
N PHE A 93 -7.51 14.17 3.49
CA PHE A 93 -6.05 14.07 3.54
C PHE A 93 -5.65 12.78 4.25
N THR A 94 -4.74 12.00 3.66
CA THR A 94 -4.22 10.77 4.25
C THR A 94 -2.72 10.90 4.52
N TYR A 95 -2.26 10.28 5.60
CA TYR A 95 -0.86 10.24 5.98
C TYR A 95 -0.48 8.86 6.52
N LYS A 96 0.79 8.51 6.36
CA LYS A 96 1.37 7.25 6.77
C LYS A 96 2.82 7.44 7.18
N LEU A 97 3.24 6.81 8.27
CA LEU A 97 4.62 6.70 8.71
C LEU A 97 4.87 5.28 9.20
N GLY A 98 5.89 4.62 8.67
CA GLY A 98 6.13 3.24 9.04
C GLY A 98 7.51 2.72 8.67
N ALA A 99 7.67 1.42 8.86
CA ALA A 99 8.85 0.68 8.45
C ALA A 99 8.44 -0.58 7.70
N GLN A 100 9.26 -0.97 6.73
CA GLN A 100 9.02 -2.14 5.90
C GLN A 100 10.33 -2.91 5.73
N TYR A 101 10.28 -4.21 6.02
CA TYR A 101 11.40 -5.11 5.84
C TYR A 101 11.15 -6.07 4.68
N TYR A 102 12.14 -6.26 3.81
CA TYR A 102 12.07 -7.13 2.64
C TYR A 102 12.80 -8.44 2.90
N PHE A 103 12.08 -9.48 3.35
CA PHE A 103 12.65 -10.82 3.46
C PHE A 103 13.12 -11.30 2.08
N ASN A 104 14.34 -11.83 2.03
CA ASN A 104 15.01 -12.23 0.78
C ASN A 104 15.03 -11.16 -0.34
N GLY A 105 14.78 -9.89 0.01
CA GLY A 105 14.75 -8.76 -0.91
C GLY A 105 13.45 -8.60 -1.71
N ASN A 106 12.49 -9.51 -1.59
CA ASN A 106 11.26 -9.51 -2.37
C ASN A 106 9.97 -9.84 -1.62
N ILE A 107 10.03 -10.13 -0.30
CA ILE A 107 8.84 -10.32 0.52
C ILE A 107 8.76 -9.16 1.52
N PRO A 108 8.08 -8.04 1.17
CA PRO A 108 7.88 -6.93 2.08
C PRO A 108 6.89 -7.32 3.18
N VAL A 109 7.28 -6.99 4.41
CA VAL A 109 6.42 -7.01 5.59
C VAL A 109 6.59 -5.68 6.30
N GLY A 110 5.51 -4.99 6.59
CA GLY A 110 5.53 -3.63 7.13
C GLY A 110 4.58 -3.42 8.29
N VAL A 111 4.93 -2.46 9.11
CA VAL A 111 4.11 -1.88 10.16
C VAL A 111 4.14 -0.37 10.03
N ASP A 112 3.00 0.27 10.20
CA ASP A 112 2.89 1.73 10.10
C ASP A 112 1.79 2.29 11.01
N PHE A 113 1.89 3.59 11.27
CA PHE A 113 0.83 4.43 11.77
C PHE A 113 0.28 5.25 10.60
N THR A 114 -1.01 5.21 10.43
CA THR A 114 -1.68 5.85 9.31
C THR A 114 -2.97 6.52 9.75
N GLY A 115 -3.39 7.54 9.03
CA GLY A 115 -4.65 8.21 9.31
C GLY A 115 -5.24 8.89 8.08
N ALA A 116 -6.50 9.23 8.23
CA ALA A 116 -7.26 10.03 7.28
C ALA A 116 -7.95 11.17 8.04
N SER A 117 -7.89 12.37 7.48
CA SER A 117 -8.53 13.57 8.05
C SER A 117 -9.48 14.19 7.04
N THR A 118 -10.72 14.38 7.45
CA THR A 118 -11.79 15.00 6.66
C THR A 118 -12.49 16.03 7.55
N ASP A 119 -12.58 17.29 7.13
CA ASP A 119 -13.23 18.37 7.88
C ASP A 119 -12.73 18.59 9.32
N GLY A 120 -11.47 18.29 9.60
CA GLY A 120 -10.91 18.39 10.94
C GLY A 120 -11.14 17.18 11.84
N GLU A 121 -11.98 16.22 11.41
CA GLU A 121 -12.10 14.90 12.05
C GLU A 121 -11.05 13.95 11.51
N SER A 122 -10.40 13.21 12.40
CA SER A 122 -9.35 12.26 12.04
C SER A 122 -9.65 10.87 12.57
N VAL A 123 -9.39 9.88 11.72
CA VAL A 123 -9.37 8.47 12.09
C VAL A 123 -7.95 7.93 11.91
N ASN A 124 -7.48 7.15 12.88
CA ASN A 124 -6.12 6.64 12.90
C ASN A 124 -6.10 5.12 13.06
N TYR A 125 -5.05 4.51 12.54
CA TYR A 125 -4.87 3.07 12.55
C TYR A 125 -3.40 2.69 12.74
N VAL A 126 -3.19 1.52 13.30
CA VAL A 126 -1.94 0.78 13.16
C VAL A 126 -2.12 -0.20 12.02
N GLY A 127 -1.32 -0.07 10.97
CA GLY A 127 -1.35 -0.92 9.79
C GLY A 127 -0.32 -2.02 9.86
N LEU A 128 -0.72 -3.23 9.48
CA LEU A 128 0.16 -4.36 9.22
C LEU A 128 0.01 -4.74 7.76
N GLU A 129 1.09 -4.82 7.02
CA GLU A 129 1.04 -5.21 5.61
C GLU A 129 2.09 -6.26 5.26
N GLY A 130 1.77 -7.10 4.28
CA GLY A 130 2.67 -8.10 3.75
C GLY A 130 2.34 -8.44 2.30
N GLY A 131 3.35 -8.78 1.51
CA GLY A 131 3.16 -9.04 0.09
C GLY A 131 4.35 -9.70 -0.57
N TYR A 132 4.34 -9.68 -1.89
CA TYR A 132 5.42 -10.18 -2.71
C TYR A 132 5.79 -9.14 -3.77
N ALA A 133 7.00 -8.59 -3.70
CA ALA A 133 7.54 -7.67 -4.69
C ALA A 133 8.06 -8.45 -5.90
N TRP A 134 7.27 -8.48 -6.95
CA TRP A 134 7.66 -9.07 -8.22
C TRP A 134 8.41 -8.03 -9.04
N PHE A 135 9.73 -8.18 -9.09
CA PHE A 135 10.59 -7.31 -9.88
C PHE A 135 10.43 -7.60 -11.38
N VAL A 136 9.76 -6.70 -12.08
CA VAL A 136 9.59 -6.75 -13.56
C VAL A 136 10.79 -6.13 -14.27
N ALA A 137 11.57 -5.29 -13.56
CA ALA A 137 12.86 -4.73 -13.97
C ALA A 137 13.78 -4.65 -12.73
N PRO A 138 15.09 -4.40 -12.90
CA PRO A 138 16.04 -4.32 -11.76
C PRO A 138 15.63 -3.35 -10.65
N ASN A 139 14.86 -2.32 -11.00
CA ASN A 139 14.45 -1.23 -10.11
C ASN A 139 12.94 -0.99 -10.10
N ILE A 140 12.12 -1.84 -10.71
CA ILE A 140 10.67 -1.72 -10.76
C ILE A 140 10.02 -3.00 -10.27
N ALA A 141 9.12 -2.90 -9.31
CA ALA A 141 8.36 -4.03 -8.81
C ALA A 141 6.85 -3.76 -8.83
N VAL A 142 6.10 -4.83 -9.09
CA VAL A 142 4.66 -4.91 -8.86
C VAL A 142 4.46 -5.79 -7.63
N THR A 143 3.71 -5.30 -6.65
CA THR A 143 3.61 -5.92 -5.34
C THR A 143 2.15 -6.18 -4.98
N PRO A 144 1.58 -7.35 -5.29
CA PRO A 144 0.36 -7.79 -4.62
C PRO A 144 0.63 -7.89 -3.12
N LYS A 145 -0.24 -7.27 -2.31
CA LYS A 145 -0.12 -7.24 -0.86
C LYS A 145 -1.48 -7.30 -0.19
N VAL A 146 -1.46 -7.74 1.03
CA VAL A 146 -2.59 -7.68 1.97
C VAL A 146 -2.23 -6.73 3.10
N ARG A 147 -3.24 -6.05 3.60
CA ARG A 147 -3.09 -5.08 4.68
C ARG A 147 -4.24 -5.24 5.68
N TYR A 148 -3.91 -5.16 6.95
CA TYR A 148 -4.89 -5.09 8.03
C TYR A 148 -4.67 -3.79 8.79
N ASN A 149 -5.71 -2.97 8.87
CA ASN A 149 -5.75 -1.74 9.63
C ASN A 149 -6.46 -1.99 10.96
N ILE A 150 -5.73 -1.86 12.04
CA ILE A 150 -6.23 -1.94 13.41
C ILE A 150 -6.60 -0.52 13.82
N THR A 151 -7.88 -0.25 14.06
CA THR A 151 -8.32 1.08 14.49
C THR A 151 -7.74 1.44 15.85
N THR A 152 -7.46 2.72 16.07
CA THR A 152 -7.08 3.25 17.39
C THR A 152 -8.28 3.74 18.19
N ASP A 153 -9.47 3.83 17.56
CA ASP A 153 -10.72 4.24 18.19
C ASP A 153 -11.91 3.58 17.49
N ASP A 154 -12.44 2.52 18.10
CA ASP A 154 -13.57 1.74 17.57
C ASP A 154 -14.88 2.54 17.46
N ASN A 155 -14.99 3.68 18.17
CA ASN A 155 -16.16 4.56 18.07
C ASN A 155 -16.12 5.42 16.80
N LYS A 156 -14.92 5.64 16.22
CA LYS A 156 -14.75 6.45 15.02
C LYS A 156 -14.75 5.63 13.75
N ALA A 157 -14.11 4.46 13.76
CA ALA A 157 -14.08 3.61 12.58
C ALA A 157 -13.72 2.16 12.94
N PRO A 158 -14.21 1.17 12.19
CA PRO A 158 -13.88 -0.24 12.40
C PRO A 158 -12.49 -0.58 11.83
N SER A 159 -11.87 -1.64 12.36
CA SER A 159 -10.71 -2.27 11.76
C SER A 159 -11.06 -2.85 10.39
N SER A 160 -10.11 -2.87 9.46
CA SER A 160 -10.38 -3.27 8.08
C SER A 160 -9.26 -4.10 7.46
N PHE A 161 -9.64 -5.01 6.56
CA PHE A 161 -8.73 -5.80 5.75
C PHE A 161 -8.80 -5.37 4.28
N GLN A 162 -7.64 -5.26 3.63
CA GLN A 162 -7.51 -4.81 2.25
C GLN A 162 -6.60 -5.73 1.44
N GLY A 163 -6.95 -5.94 0.17
CA GLY A 163 -6.05 -6.45 -0.86
C GLY A 163 -5.64 -5.29 -1.77
N LEU A 164 -4.35 -5.13 -2.02
CA LEU A 164 -3.76 -4.03 -2.77
C LEU A 164 -2.78 -4.54 -3.82
N ILE A 165 -2.54 -3.74 -4.85
CA ILE A 165 -1.42 -3.92 -5.76
C ILE A 165 -0.57 -2.66 -5.69
N GLY A 166 0.67 -2.80 -5.26
CA GLY A 166 1.66 -1.74 -5.21
C GLY A 166 2.50 -1.69 -6.49
N PHE A 167 2.86 -0.49 -6.91
CA PHE A 167 3.83 -0.22 -7.96
C PHE A 167 4.99 0.53 -7.34
N SER A 168 6.18 -0.05 -7.38
CA SER A 168 7.36 0.47 -6.69
C SER A 168 8.50 0.74 -7.66
N LEU A 169 9.13 1.91 -7.50
CA LEU A 169 10.36 2.31 -8.19
C LEU A 169 11.47 2.49 -7.16
N PHE A 170 12.57 1.77 -7.35
CA PHE A 170 13.76 1.80 -6.49
C PHE A 170 14.91 2.54 -7.19
N PHE A 171 15.72 3.34 -6.47
CA PHE A 171 16.85 4.09 -7.04
C PHE A 171 17.91 4.46 -6.00
#